data_447a619223ae6b398cf2c23a2331da08
#
_entry.id   447a619223ae6b398cf2c23a2331da08
#
_cell.length_a   1.000
_cell.length_b   1.000
_cell.length_c   1.000
_cell.angle_alpha   90.00
_cell.angle_beta   90.00
_cell.angle_gamma   90.00
#
_symmetry.space_group_name_H-M   'P 1'
#
loop_
_entity.id
_entity.type
_entity.pdbx_description
1 polymer ?
#
loop_
_entity_poly.entity_id
_entity_poly.type
_entity_poly.pdbx_seq_one_letter_code
_entity_poly.pdbx_strand_id
1 'polypeptide(L)'
;MRFRQPHLSRVLAAIGLTAGSLAFTAAAPAAADVIEPFGKRYDASLYGDFTTIGNTVMGCPTAPADLAGRCATAASGQGSDDNDTFVMRRIDAGGIGDDGFGSSTGHVKIPAGAEVAYARLFWGGNDGTYKGPGGAPLKRCDPSGADVGRSPGDPTTTAPLIKVGAGAATPVSIDSMVADPADTGGPHYYTGESDVTAAFAGVSGTDAQVAVGNLWAPSGKGCVAGWSLTVVHRFPGPDPVKAPERRSIHVYGGHILQRSASPATTITVDGFRRGPGTVRASVTAYEGDRNTPGDRFLVDGRNVTEARTGDTDNFFVGEDDGAVSPKPTDNLSIDAKAFDLPAGAVPPGATSADLTFSTSGDTYVPSALAFSVPVPDLEITKTASPRTVKPGDTLTYTITAKNVSGTDHPNARFGDDLTGILDDADYNGDVRTDLGRVSYEKPRIGYVGTVPAGKTATVTYSVTVKDPATGDGRLRTGVEAETPRSNCGHGSRDPSCTATPRLEHERPTPTPTPTPTEPSPTPAEPEPSSPEPSTSPTVPATASPPAPPAPGPQGGHHAGSGPDLGYDSGTGSGTGTGTGSMAETGSNGERLWLLGALAVALAATGLVAKAAMRGRRD
;
A
#
# COMPACT_ATOMS: atom_id res chain seq x y z
N MET A 1 -19.53 56.25 62.58
CA MET A 1 -20.96 56.61 62.70
C MET A 1 -21.78 55.68 61.80
N ARG A 2 -22.74 54.98 62.47
CA ARG A 2 -23.99 54.38 61.96
C ARG A 2 -23.94 53.42 60.80
N PHE A 3 -24.07 52.09 61.01
CA PHE A 3 -25.32 51.31 61.12
C PHE A 3 -26.14 51.35 59.79
N ARG A 4 -26.47 50.23 59.14
CA ARG A 4 -27.30 49.06 59.47
C ARG A 4 -27.35 48.02 58.36
N GLN A 5 -27.36 46.74 58.73
CA GLN A 5 -27.93 45.60 58.03
C GLN A 5 -29.48 45.63 58.04
N PRO A 6 -30.24 44.61 57.59
CA PRO A 6 -30.11 43.55 56.53
C PRO A 6 -31.42 43.42 55.72
N HIS A 7 -31.48 42.55 54.73
CA HIS A 7 -32.72 41.80 54.40
C HIS A 7 -32.42 40.45 53.74
N LEU A 8 -32.83 39.41 54.43
CA LEU A 8 -33.13 38.05 53.93
C LEU A 8 -34.26 38.11 52.90
N SER A 9 -34.22 37.27 51.86
CA SER A 9 -35.32 36.38 51.51
C SER A 9 -35.13 35.63 50.21
N ARG A 10 -35.26 34.32 50.34
CA ARG A 10 -35.93 33.29 49.55
C ARG A 10 -35.08 32.46 48.60
N VAL A 11 -34.81 31.31 49.14
CA VAL A 11 -34.50 30.05 48.46
C VAL A 11 -35.67 29.66 47.57
N LEU A 12 -35.37 29.38 46.29
CA LEU A 12 -36.20 28.57 45.43
C LEU A 12 -35.30 27.51 44.79
N ALA A 13 -35.51 26.31 45.28
CA ALA A 13 -34.88 25.11 44.71
C ALA A 13 -35.54 24.81 43.36
N ALA A 14 -34.77 24.89 42.27
CA ALA A 14 -35.11 24.31 41.01
C ALA A 14 -34.22 23.07 40.80
N ILE A 15 -34.80 21.89 40.95
CA ILE A 15 -34.20 20.62 40.57
C ILE A 15 -34.29 20.53 39.03
N GLY A 16 -33.21 20.90 38.34
CA GLY A 16 -33.07 20.64 36.93
C GLY A 16 -32.46 19.25 36.71
N LEU A 17 -33.23 18.31 36.20
CA LEU A 17 -32.70 17.09 35.62
C LEU A 17 -31.83 17.45 34.40
N THR A 18 -30.53 17.46 34.58
CA THR A 18 -29.58 17.41 33.46
C THR A 18 -29.43 15.96 33.01
N ALA A 19 -30.08 15.61 31.90
CA ALA A 19 -29.76 14.41 31.16
C ALA A 19 -28.31 14.52 30.70
N GLY A 20 -27.39 13.87 31.41
CA GLY A 20 -26.01 13.73 30.97
C GLY A 20 -25.95 12.86 29.71
N SER A 21 -25.75 13.50 28.58
CA SER A 21 -25.33 12.80 27.36
C SER A 21 -23.95 12.20 27.64
N LEU A 22 -23.88 10.90 27.93
CA LEU A 22 -22.65 10.13 27.85
C LEU A 22 -22.24 10.14 26.37
N ALA A 23 -21.40 11.08 25.98
CA ALA A 23 -20.66 10.99 24.74
C ALA A 23 -19.69 9.81 24.92
N PHE A 24 -20.02 8.68 24.33
CA PHE A 24 -19.03 7.64 24.06
C PHE A 24 -18.05 8.27 23.06
N THR A 25 -16.93 8.76 23.56
CA THR A 25 -15.76 8.95 22.70
C THR A 25 -15.36 7.55 22.26
N ALA A 26 -15.72 7.19 21.04
CA ALA A 26 -15.09 6.05 20.39
C ALA A 26 -13.57 6.29 20.50
N ALA A 27 -12.86 5.41 21.19
CA ALA A 27 -11.41 5.41 21.17
C ALA A 27 -11.02 5.36 19.69
N ALA A 28 -10.25 6.33 19.24
CA ALA A 28 -9.65 6.26 17.93
C ALA A 28 -8.90 4.92 17.87
N PRO A 29 -9.04 4.13 16.79
CA PRO A 29 -8.25 2.92 16.65
C PRO A 29 -6.78 3.29 16.85
N ALA A 30 -6.04 2.49 17.61
CA ALA A 30 -4.62 2.70 17.80
C ALA A 30 -3.98 2.77 16.39
N ALA A 31 -3.36 3.88 16.05
CA ALA A 31 -2.62 3.99 14.82
C ALA A 31 -1.44 3.00 14.87
N ALA A 32 -0.99 2.49 13.72
CA ALA A 32 0.32 1.84 13.64
C ALA A 32 1.34 2.77 14.30
N ASP A 33 2.33 2.23 15.02
CA ASP A 33 3.37 3.06 15.58
C ASP A 33 4.29 3.51 14.43
N VAL A 34 3.88 4.56 13.75
CA VAL A 34 4.63 5.24 12.71
C VAL A 34 5.69 6.10 13.39
N ILE A 35 6.88 5.56 13.51
CA ILE A 35 8.00 6.25 14.16
C ILE A 35 8.60 7.28 13.20
N GLU A 36 8.86 6.87 11.96
CA GLU A 36 9.16 7.75 10.84
C GLU A 36 8.25 7.38 9.66
N PRO A 37 7.37 8.28 9.21
CA PRO A 37 6.52 7.99 8.05
C PRO A 37 7.36 7.81 6.79
N PHE A 38 6.91 6.94 5.89
CA PHE A 38 7.59 6.76 4.61
C PHE A 38 7.65 8.08 3.84
N GLY A 39 8.86 8.54 3.62
CA GLY A 39 9.17 9.73 2.85
C GLY A 39 9.86 9.39 1.53
N LYS A 40 9.56 10.15 0.48
CA LYS A 40 10.16 9.98 -0.84
C LYS A 40 11.66 10.34 -0.78
N ARG A 41 12.53 9.44 -1.25
CA ARG A 41 13.99 9.60 -1.33
C ARG A 41 14.46 9.81 -2.76
N TYR A 42 13.72 9.26 -3.71
CA TYR A 42 13.99 9.41 -5.14
C TYR A 42 12.71 9.38 -5.94
N ASP A 43 12.68 10.18 -7.01
CA ASP A 43 11.57 10.25 -7.95
C ASP A 43 12.09 10.70 -9.32
N ALA A 44 12.03 9.83 -10.31
CA ALA A 44 12.39 10.17 -11.68
C ALA A 44 11.68 9.29 -12.70
N SER A 45 11.41 9.87 -13.87
CA SER A 45 10.98 9.13 -15.05
C SER A 45 12.13 8.98 -16.03
N LEU A 46 12.57 7.73 -16.26
CA LEU A 46 13.77 7.42 -17.06
C LEU A 46 13.61 6.10 -17.84
N TYR A 47 14.49 5.86 -18.80
CA TYR A 47 14.65 4.55 -19.44
C TYR A 47 15.58 3.72 -18.58
N GLY A 48 15.04 2.81 -17.82
CA GLY A 48 15.75 1.99 -16.87
C GLY A 48 14.81 1.37 -15.86
N ASP A 49 15.36 0.89 -14.75
CA ASP A 49 14.61 0.29 -13.68
C ASP A 49 15.44 0.32 -12.38
N PHE A 50 14.98 -0.35 -11.35
CA PHE A 50 15.74 -0.56 -10.11
C PHE A 50 16.05 -2.04 -9.88
N THR A 51 17.06 -2.27 -9.05
CA THR A 51 17.38 -3.57 -8.43
C THR A 51 17.48 -3.34 -6.93
N THR A 52 16.82 -4.16 -6.14
CA THR A 52 17.00 -4.23 -4.68
C THR A 52 17.70 -5.52 -4.35
N ILE A 53 18.73 -5.44 -3.52
CA ILE A 53 19.44 -6.59 -2.93
C ILE A 53 19.52 -6.38 -1.43
N GLY A 54 19.78 -7.46 -0.69
CA GLY A 54 20.04 -7.36 0.74
C GLY A 54 20.76 -8.56 1.28
N ASN A 55 21.10 -8.53 2.56
CA ASN A 55 21.59 -9.69 3.30
C ASN A 55 21.52 -9.45 4.80
N THR A 56 21.36 -10.55 5.55
CA THR A 56 21.47 -10.56 7.00
C THR A 56 22.93 -10.44 7.46
N VAL A 57 23.14 -9.92 8.66
CA VAL A 57 24.42 -10.02 9.39
C VAL A 57 24.30 -10.93 10.63
N MET A 58 23.20 -11.66 10.70
CA MET A 58 22.94 -12.66 11.73
C MET A 58 23.05 -14.06 11.13
N GLY A 59 23.37 -15.02 11.96
CA GLY A 59 23.50 -16.41 11.53
C GLY A 59 23.21 -17.40 12.66
N CYS A 60 23.09 -18.65 12.30
CA CYS A 60 22.80 -19.75 13.20
C CYS A 60 23.86 -19.91 14.32
N PRO A 61 23.45 -20.41 15.52
CA PRO A 61 24.39 -20.82 16.55
C PRO A 61 25.28 -21.94 16.03
N THR A 62 26.50 -22.07 16.59
CA THR A 62 27.42 -23.17 16.29
C THR A 62 27.34 -24.30 17.32
N ALA A 63 26.67 -24.06 18.44
CA ALA A 63 26.49 -25.01 19.53
C ALA A 63 25.19 -24.71 20.31
N PRO A 64 24.56 -25.71 20.91
CA PRO A 64 24.83 -27.13 20.76
C PRO A 64 24.49 -27.66 19.36
N ALA A 65 25.03 -28.81 18.99
CA ALA A 65 24.96 -29.31 17.60
C ALA A 65 23.53 -29.57 17.08
N ASP A 66 22.60 -29.95 17.94
CA ASP A 66 21.20 -30.15 17.59
C ASP A 66 20.50 -28.82 17.21
N LEU A 67 20.70 -27.75 17.99
CA LEU A 67 20.17 -26.43 17.67
C LEU A 67 20.84 -25.84 16.42
N ALA A 68 22.15 -26.03 16.27
CA ALA A 68 22.85 -25.61 15.06
C ALA A 68 22.31 -26.33 13.81
N GLY A 69 22.04 -27.63 13.90
CA GLY A 69 21.44 -28.40 12.82
C GLY A 69 20.01 -27.99 12.47
N ARG A 70 19.17 -27.74 13.47
CA ARG A 70 17.80 -27.25 13.27
C ARG A 70 17.80 -25.87 12.64
N CYS A 71 18.65 -24.95 13.12
CA CYS A 71 18.77 -23.63 12.54
C CYS A 71 19.25 -23.69 11.07
N ALA A 72 20.21 -24.52 10.75
CA ALA A 72 20.65 -24.76 9.37
C ALA A 72 19.50 -25.30 8.49
N THR A 73 18.63 -26.14 9.06
CA THR A 73 17.41 -26.61 8.39
C THR A 73 16.44 -25.47 8.12
N ALA A 74 16.16 -24.63 9.13
CA ALA A 74 15.32 -23.44 8.97
C ALA A 74 15.90 -22.48 7.92
N ALA A 75 17.20 -22.19 7.98
CA ALA A 75 17.88 -21.34 7.02
C ALA A 75 17.90 -21.90 5.58
N SER A 76 17.65 -23.19 5.40
CA SER A 76 17.41 -23.81 4.10
C SER A 76 15.96 -23.71 3.61
N GLY A 77 15.10 -23.01 4.34
CA GLY A 77 13.68 -22.87 4.04
C GLY A 77 12.83 -24.08 4.44
N GLN A 78 13.34 -24.93 5.35
CA GLN A 78 12.71 -26.17 5.79
C GLN A 78 12.30 -26.09 7.27
N GLY A 79 11.33 -26.94 7.67
CA GLY A 79 10.87 -27.02 9.07
C GLY A 79 10.01 -25.81 9.45
N SER A 80 9.75 -25.69 10.75
CA SER A 80 8.85 -24.66 11.34
C SER A 80 9.53 -23.78 12.38
N ASP A 81 10.85 -23.91 12.56
CA ASP A 81 11.60 -23.08 13.47
C ASP A 81 11.90 -21.70 12.86
N ASP A 82 11.99 -20.69 13.70
CA ASP A 82 12.30 -19.29 13.39
C ASP A 82 13.45 -18.76 14.25
N ASN A 83 13.76 -17.47 14.17
CA ASN A 83 14.83 -16.83 14.93
C ASN A 83 14.58 -16.87 16.45
N ASP A 84 13.33 -16.92 16.91
CA ASP A 84 12.94 -17.02 18.32
C ASP A 84 13.33 -18.36 18.94
N THR A 85 13.45 -19.39 18.12
CA THR A 85 13.90 -20.72 18.56
C THR A 85 15.39 -20.74 18.87
N PHE A 86 16.20 -19.91 18.20
CA PHE A 86 17.66 -20.02 18.19
C PHE A 86 18.32 -18.81 18.85
N VAL A 87 19.47 -19.05 19.50
CA VAL A 87 20.37 -17.96 19.89
C VAL A 87 21.14 -17.52 18.63
N MET A 88 20.54 -16.59 17.89
CA MET A 88 21.18 -16.03 16.71
C MET A 88 22.47 -15.29 17.09
N ARG A 89 23.43 -15.23 16.19
CA ARG A 89 24.73 -14.58 16.44
C ARG A 89 25.14 -13.69 15.27
N ARG A 90 25.84 -12.62 15.57
CA ARG A 90 26.46 -11.81 14.52
C ARG A 90 27.49 -12.63 13.73
N ILE A 91 27.59 -12.35 12.44
CA ILE A 91 28.56 -12.93 11.52
C ILE A 91 29.31 -11.82 10.79
N ASP A 92 30.59 -12.03 10.54
CA ASP A 92 31.44 -11.19 9.71
C ASP A 92 31.77 -11.91 8.39
N ALA A 93 30.74 -12.10 7.56
CA ALA A 93 30.87 -12.79 6.28
C ALA A 93 31.34 -11.88 5.14
N GLY A 94 31.29 -10.57 5.33
CA GLY A 94 31.78 -9.55 4.41
C GLY A 94 33.26 -9.24 4.58
N GLY A 95 33.84 -9.58 5.72
CA GLY A 95 35.23 -9.29 6.06
C GLY A 95 35.54 -7.81 6.10
N ILE A 96 34.55 -6.97 6.38
CA ILE A 96 34.69 -5.53 6.57
C ILE A 96 33.90 -5.12 7.82
N GLY A 97 34.46 -4.32 8.66
CA GLY A 97 33.85 -3.86 9.88
C GLY A 97 34.82 -3.82 11.03
N ASP A 98 34.45 -3.09 12.06
CA ASP A 98 35.18 -3.01 13.32
C ASP A 98 34.86 -4.27 14.17
N ASP A 99 35.74 -4.57 15.12
CA ASP A 99 35.56 -5.72 16.01
C ASP A 99 34.19 -5.68 16.71
N GLY A 100 33.46 -6.79 16.60
CA GLY A 100 32.16 -6.98 17.23
C GLY A 100 30.94 -6.55 16.42
N PHE A 101 31.14 -5.91 15.26
CA PHE A 101 30.06 -5.65 14.31
C PHE A 101 29.89 -6.80 13.31
N GLY A 102 28.71 -6.87 12.69
CA GLY A 102 28.42 -7.83 11.63
C GLY A 102 28.67 -7.25 10.24
N SER A 103 28.98 -8.13 9.29
CA SER A 103 29.08 -7.80 7.87
C SER A 103 28.62 -8.96 6.99
N SER A 104 28.16 -8.62 5.78
CA SER A 104 27.76 -9.59 4.77
C SER A 104 27.91 -9.03 3.36
N THR A 105 27.72 -9.87 2.33
CA THR A 105 27.89 -9.47 0.94
C THR A 105 26.68 -9.83 0.07
N GLY A 106 26.48 -9.05 -0.98
CA GLY A 106 25.51 -9.29 -2.04
C GLY A 106 26.07 -8.93 -3.41
N HIS A 107 25.35 -9.28 -4.47
CA HIS A 107 25.64 -8.88 -5.85
C HIS A 107 24.50 -8.06 -6.43
N VAL A 108 24.81 -6.87 -6.90
CA VAL A 108 23.89 -6.04 -7.66
C VAL A 108 24.15 -6.18 -9.15
N LYS A 109 23.10 -6.45 -9.92
CA LYS A 109 23.17 -6.53 -11.39
C LYS A 109 22.78 -5.21 -12.00
N ILE A 110 23.71 -4.63 -12.79
CA ILE A 110 23.47 -3.41 -13.56
C ILE A 110 23.51 -3.80 -15.05
N PRO A 111 22.44 -3.59 -15.83
CA PRO A 111 22.42 -3.98 -17.23
C PRO A 111 23.53 -3.29 -18.03
N ALA A 112 24.18 -4.04 -18.95
CA ALA A 112 25.26 -3.49 -19.77
C ALA A 112 24.78 -2.27 -20.60
N GLY A 113 25.53 -1.17 -20.50
CA GLY A 113 25.21 0.10 -21.13
C GLY A 113 24.32 1.02 -20.30
N ALA A 114 23.88 0.59 -19.13
CA ALA A 114 23.26 1.45 -18.15
C ALA A 114 24.29 2.08 -17.22
N GLU A 115 23.94 3.21 -16.64
CA GLU A 115 24.67 3.87 -15.54
C GLU A 115 23.81 3.90 -14.29
N VAL A 116 24.42 3.97 -13.11
CA VAL A 116 23.69 4.14 -11.85
C VAL A 116 23.22 5.59 -11.75
N ALA A 117 21.91 5.76 -11.66
CA ALA A 117 21.28 7.06 -11.49
C ALA A 117 21.10 7.42 -10.01
N TYR A 118 20.91 6.42 -9.16
CA TYR A 118 20.70 6.57 -7.73
C TYR A 118 20.97 5.25 -7.01
N ALA A 119 21.53 5.29 -5.81
CA ALA A 119 21.67 4.13 -4.95
C ALA A 119 21.46 4.53 -3.49
N ARG A 120 20.60 3.77 -2.78
CA ARG A 120 20.32 4.02 -1.37
C ARG A 120 20.49 2.74 -0.57
N LEU A 121 21.28 2.85 0.48
CA LEU A 121 21.50 1.82 1.48
C LEU A 121 20.51 2.05 2.62
N PHE A 122 19.85 0.98 3.03
CA PHE A 122 19.02 0.87 4.24
C PHE A 122 19.62 -0.20 5.13
N TRP A 123 19.61 0.00 6.44
CA TRP A 123 20.06 -0.99 7.40
C TRP A 123 19.24 -0.92 8.68
N GLY A 124 19.29 -1.97 9.48
CA GLY A 124 18.60 -2.00 10.76
C GLY A 124 18.83 -3.29 11.51
N GLY A 125 18.25 -3.33 12.67
CA GLY A 125 18.25 -4.48 13.57
C GLY A 125 17.57 -4.13 14.88
N ASN A 126 17.52 -5.08 15.80
CA ASN A 126 17.11 -4.79 17.16
C ASN A 126 18.33 -4.56 18.06
N ASP A 127 18.16 -3.73 19.09
CA ASP A 127 19.27 -3.37 20.00
C ASP A 127 19.39 -4.30 21.21
N GLY A 128 18.44 -5.21 21.38
CA GLY A 128 18.45 -6.29 22.36
C GLY A 128 18.32 -5.91 23.81
N THR A 129 18.55 -4.66 24.17
CA THR A 129 18.50 -4.24 25.57
C THR A 129 17.63 -3.03 25.78
N TYR A 130 16.60 -3.22 26.56
CA TYR A 130 15.67 -2.17 26.84
C TYR A 130 15.03 -2.37 28.21
N LYS A 131 14.82 -1.27 28.91
CA LYS A 131 14.06 -1.28 30.14
C LYS A 131 12.72 -0.60 29.91
N GLY A 132 11.67 -1.37 30.02
CA GLY A 132 10.31 -0.85 29.95
C GLY A 132 9.94 0.05 31.12
N PRO A 133 8.71 0.55 31.13
CA PRO A 133 8.18 1.36 32.21
C PRO A 133 8.40 0.71 33.58
N GLY A 134 8.89 1.48 34.57
CA GLY A 134 9.22 0.96 35.88
C GLY A 134 10.53 0.17 35.98
N GLY A 135 11.35 0.14 34.91
CA GLY A 135 12.64 -0.52 34.88
C GLY A 135 12.59 -2.04 34.68
N ALA A 136 11.41 -2.59 34.35
CA ALA A 136 11.27 -4.00 33.99
C ALA A 136 11.96 -4.25 32.64
N PRO A 137 12.75 -5.34 32.49
CA PRO A 137 13.30 -5.70 31.20
C PRO A 137 12.16 -6.10 30.26
N LEU A 138 12.07 -5.45 29.11
CA LEU A 138 11.23 -5.90 28.02
C LEU A 138 12.06 -6.79 27.10
N LYS A 139 11.55 -7.95 26.80
CA LYS A 139 12.17 -8.87 25.84
C LYS A 139 11.86 -8.38 24.44
N ARG A 140 12.91 -8.18 23.67
CA ARG A 140 12.77 -7.70 22.31
C ARG A 140 13.52 -8.54 21.35
N CYS A 141 14.66 -8.79 21.64
CA CYS A 141 15.50 -9.88 21.34
C CYS A 141 16.02 -10.34 22.70
N ASP A 142 16.08 -11.62 22.93
CA ASP A 142 16.54 -12.16 24.23
C ASP A 142 18.06 -12.37 24.20
N PRO A 143 18.85 -11.32 24.56
CA PRO A 143 20.31 -11.41 24.49
C PRO A 143 20.81 -12.49 25.43
N SER A 144 21.85 -13.17 25.01
CA SER A 144 22.51 -14.20 25.79
C SER A 144 24.04 -14.05 25.76
N GLY A 145 24.69 -14.56 26.80
CA GLY A 145 26.14 -14.58 26.87
C GLY A 145 26.77 -13.19 27.07
N ALA A 146 27.89 -12.93 26.41
CA ALA A 146 28.68 -11.71 26.54
C ALA A 146 28.06 -10.47 25.90
N ASP A 147 27.04 -10.67 25.06
CA ASP A 147 26.39 -9.59 24.32
C ASP A 147 25.30 -8.89 25.12
N VAL A 148 24.94 -9.38 26.29
CA VAL A 148 23.93 -8.78 27.14
C VAL A 148 24.27 -7.32 27.48
N GLY A 149 23.51 -6.40 26.93
CA GLY A 149 23.65 -4.97 27.18
C GLY A 149 24.93 -4.34 26.64
N ARG A 150 25.60 -4.96 25.68
CA ARG A 150 26.82 -4.43 25.06
C ARG A 150 26.69 -4.37 23.54
N SER A 151 26.77 -3.16 23.03
CA SER A 151 27.15 -2.88 21.65
C SER A 151 28.65 -2.60 21.58
N PRO A 152 29.36 -2.99 20.52
CA PRO A 152 30.75 -2.57 20.29
C PRO A 152 30.87 -1.07 20.04
N GLY A 153 29.80 -0.40 19.70
CA GLY A 153 29.58 1.03 19.58
C GLY A 153 28.11 1.34 19.83
N ASP A 154 27.68 2.53 19.49
CA ASP A 154 26.26 2.89 19.47
C ASP A 154 25.72 2.62 18.05
N PRO A 155 24.82 1.64 17.84
CA PRO A 155 24.30 1.31 16.51
C PRO A 155 23.57 2.47 15.86
N THR A 156 23.09 3.43 16.64
CA THR A 156 22.36 4.60 16.10
C THR A 156 23.29 5.73 15.65
N THR A 157 24.56 5.70 16.01
CA THR A 157 25.57 6.71 15.63
C THR A 157 26.77 6.14 14.90
N THR A 158 26.97 4.82 14.92
CA THR A 158 28.07 4.16 14.21
C THR A 158 27.68 4.00 12.74
N ALA A 159 28.42 4.68 11.86
CA ALA A 159 28.18 4.60 10.43
C ALA A 159 28.50 3.21 9.88
N PRO A 160 27.61 2.61 9.08
CA PRO A 160 27.95 1.42 8.31
C PRO A 160 29.13 1.66 7.37
N LEU A 161 29.84 0.59 7.03
CA LEU A 161 30.83 0.57 5.97
C LEU A 161 30.21 0.00 4.70
N ILE A 162 30.51 0.60 3.55
CA ILE A 162 30.15 0.06 2.24
C ILE A 162 31.40 -0.14 1.38
N LYS A 163 31.46 -1.27 0.68
CA LYS A 163 32.49 -1.56 -0.33
C LYS A 163 31.81 -2.06 -1.60
N VAL A 164 32.09 -1.42 -2.72
CA VAL A 164 31.54 -1.79 -4.03
C VAL A 164 32.66 -2.25 -4.95
N GLY A 165 32.56 -3.47 -5.47
CA GLY A 165 33.55 -4.09 -6.33
C GLY A 165 34.95 -4.16 -5.68
N ALA A 166 35.98 -3.72 -6.43
CA ALA A 166 37.36 -3.68 -5.96
C ALA A 166 37.68 -2.42 -5.12
N GLY A 167 36.72 -1.54 -4.87
CA GLY A 167 36.91 -0.32 -4.09
C GLY A 167 37.29 -0.58 -2.64
N ALA A 168 37.74 0.45 -1.92
CA ALA A 168 37.95 0.39 -0.48
C ALA A 168 36.61 0.38 0.27
N ALA A 169 36.58 -0.21 1.45
CA ALA A 169 35.48 -0.02 2.38
C ALA A 169 35.51 1.42 2.90
N THR A 170 34.39 2.11 2.84
CA THR A 170 34.25 3.52 3.28
C THR A 170 33.03 3.68 4.17
N PRO A 171 33.10 4.51 5.23
CA PRO A 171 31.91 4.80 6.01
C PRO A 171 30.90 5.60 5.18
N VAL A 172 29.61 5.29 5.38
CA VAL A 172 28.54 6.03 4.75
C VAL A 172 28.16 7.26 5.60
N SER A 173 27.63 8.30 4.95
CA SER A 173 26.99 9.41 5.65
C SER A 173 25.61 8.95 6.13
N ILE A 174 25.31 9.08 7.41
CA ILE A 174 23.97 8.74 7.92
C ILE A 174 23.02 9.87 7.56
N ASP A 175 22.06 9.63 6.64
CA ASP A 175 21.08 10.66 6.26
C ASP A 175 19.89 10.67 7.22
N SER A 176 19.45 9.50 7.66
CA SER A 176 18.44 9.31 8.70
C SER A 176 18.81 8.11 9.57
N MET A 177 18.52 8.21 10.85
CA MET A 177 18.63 7.15 11.83
C MET A 177 17.48 7.28 12.82
N VAL A 178 16.71 6.22 12.95
CA VAL A 178 15.51 6.17 13.78
C VAL A 178 15.56 4.92 14.63
N ALA A 179 15.13 5.04 15.87
CA ALA A 179 14.94 3.91 16.78
C ALA A 179 13.58 4.01 17.44
N ASP A 180 13.01 2.87 17.78
CA ASP A 180 11.77 2.81 18.54
C ASP A 180 11.92 3.58 19.86
N PRO A 181 10.89 4.31 20.30
CA PRO A 181 10.90 4.92 21.61
C PRO A 181 11.05 3.87 22.73
N ALA A 182 11.77 4.24 23.78
CA ALA A 182 12.10 3.35 24.88
C ALA A 182 10.91 2.76 25.64
N ASP A 183 9.71 3.25 25.46
CA ASP A 183 8.47 2.82 26.12
C ASP A 183 7.46 2.14 25.20
N THR A 184 7.83 1.79 23.97
CA THR A 184 6.98 0.98 23.09
C THR A 184 6.82 -0.43 23.68
N GLY A 185 5.63 -0.96 23.68
CA GLY A 185 5.36 -2.29 24.25
C GLY A 185 5.65 -3.45 23.26
N GLY A 186 6.75 -3.54 22.58
CA GLY A 186 7.06 -4.58 21.60
C GLY A 186 8.58 -4.64 21.28
N PRO A 187 9.07 -5.29 20.24
CA PRO A 187 10.47 -5.27 19.86
C PRO A 187 11.01 -3.85 19.67
N HIS A 188 12.24 -3.61 20.08
CA HIS A 188 12.90 -2.32 19.95
C HIS A 188 13.88 -2.35 18.79
N TYR A 189 13.52 -1.73 17.70
CA TYR A 189 14.30 -1.73 16.48
C TYR A 189 14.91 -0.35 16.23
N TYR A 190 16.00 -0.36 15.48
CA TYR A 190 16.53 0.83 14.85
C TYR A 190 16.63 0.59 13.34
N THR A 191 16.49 1.64 12.56
CA THR A 191 16.76 1.64 11.12
C THR A 191 17.51 2.90 10.72
N GLY A 192 18.35 2.78 9.71
CA GLY A 192 19.07 3.89 9.14
C GLY A 192 19.10 3.82 7.63
N GLU A 193 19.41 4.95 7.01
CA GLU A 193 19.49 5.04 5.56
C GLU A 193 20.52 6.08 5.10
N SER A 194 21.08 5.86 3.89
CA SER A 194 22.10 6.71 3.30
C SER A 194 22.03 6.71 1.78
N ASP A 195 22.22 7.88 1.16
CA ASP A 195 22.53 7.96 -0.28
C ASP A 195 23.98 7.50 -0.51
N VAL A 196 24.12 6.40 -1.20
CA VAL A 196 25.43 5.79 -1.52
C VAL A 196 25.70 5.82 -3.04
N THR A 197 25.04 6.69 -3.78
CA THR A 197 25.20 6.83 -5.24
C THR A 197 26.67 7.02 -5.63
N ALA A 198 27.40 7.80 -4.85
CA ALA A 198 28.82 8.08 -5.09
C ALA A 198 29.71 6.82 -5.02
N ALA A 199 29.33 5.80 -4.23
CA ALA A 199 30.07 4.54 -4.13
C ALA A 199 30.02 3.72 -5.45
N PHE A 200 29.08 4.04 -6.32
CA PHE A 200 28.92 3.41 -7.63
C PHE A 200 29.58 4.20 -8.77
N ALA A 201 30.23 5.34 -8.46
CA ALA A 201 30.96 6.11 -9.47
C ALA A 201 32.11 5.27 -10.04
N GLY A 202 32.09 5.05 -11.35
CA GLY A 202 33.12 4.25 -12.02
C GLY A 202 32.93 2.72 -11.93
N VAL A 203 31.84 2.24 -11.38
CA VAL A 203 31.48 0.84 -11.47
C VAL A 203 31.19 0.52 -12.93
N SER A 204 32.12 -0.21 -13.55
CA SER A 204 31.98 -0.70 -14.93
C SER A 204 31.77 -2.21 -14.86
N GLY A 205 30.62 -2.66 -15.31
CA GLY A 205 30.30 -4.09 -15.32
C GLY A 205 28.85 -4.35 -14.99
N THR A 206 28.41 -5.55 -15.36
CA THR A 206 27.01 -5.95 -15.20
C THR A 206 26.73 -6.63 -13.86
N ASP A 207 27.77 -6.84 -13.05
CA ASP A 207 27.68 -7.57 -11.77
C ASP A 207 28.70 -6.97 -10.79
N ALA A 208 28.23 -6.25 -9.81
CA ALA A 208 29.07 -5.62 -8.79
C ALA A 208 28.83 -6.28 -7.43
N GLN A 209 29.90 -6.83 -6.84
CA GLN A 209 29.85 -7.28 -5.46
C GLN A 209 29.77 -6.08 -4.53
N VAL A 210 28.87 -6.15 -3.55
CA VAL A 210 28.71 -5.16 -2.48
C VAL A 210 28.93 -5.87 -1.16
N ALA A 211 29.78 -5.28 -0.28
CA ALA A 211 29.87 -5.68 1.11
C ALA A 211 29.39 -4.52 1.99
N VAL A 212 28.62 -4.84 3.03
CA VAL A 212 28.17 -3.89 4.04
C VAL A 212 28.58 -4.40 5.41
N GLY A 213 29.15 -3.52 6.23
CA GLY A 213 29.65 -3.84 7.56
C GLY A 213 29.31 -2.76 8.59
N ASN A 214 29.80 -2.93 9.79
CA ASN A 214 29.47 -2.12 10.97
C ASN A 214 27.98 -2.15 11.34
N LEU A 215 27.31 -3.28 11.08
CA LEU A 215 25.94 -3.49 11.54
C LEU A 215 25.93 -4.28 12.84
N TRP A 216 25.01 -3.96 13.73
CA TRP A 216 24.97 -4.56 15.05
C TRP A 216 23.58 -4.97 15.48
N ALA A 217 23.51 -6.17 16.04
CA ALA A 217 22.47 -6.62 16.94
C ALA A 217 23.15 -7.52 18.00
N PRO A 218 22.57 -7.71 19.19
CA PRO A 218 23.09 -8.68 20.15
C PRO A 218 22.95 -10.11 19.63
N SER A 219 23.71 -11.04 20.19
CA SER A 219 23.44 -12.46 20.02
C SER A 219 22.32 -12.87 20.95
N GLY A 220 21.28 -13.52 20.43
CA GLY A 220 20.13 -13.90 21.24
C GLY A 220 18.97 -14.45 20.39
N LYS A 221 17.89 -14.83 21.07
CA LYS A 221 16.66 -15.28 20.43
C LYS A 221 15.86 -14.08 19.93
N GLY A 222 15.32 -14.19 18.72
CA GLY A 222 14.60 -13.10 18.08
C GLY A 222 15.51 -11.90 17.74
N CYS A 223 16.84 -12.10 17.66
CA CYS A 223 17.77 -11.04 17.32
C CYS A 223 17.97 -11.00 15.80
N VAL A 224 17.64 -9.85 15.19
CA VAL A 224 17.70 -9.60 13.75
C VAL A 224 18.58 -8.40 13.45
N ALA A 225 19.31 -8.46 12.34
CA ALA A 225 19.99 -7.32 11.74
C ALA A 225 20.37 -7.63 10.29
N GLY A 226 20.36 -6.61 9.46
CA GLY A 226 20.74 -6.73 8.06
C GLY A 226 20.68 -5.41 7.33
N TRP A 227 20.83 -5.49 6.03
CA TRP A 227 20.82 -4.31 5.15
C TRP A 227 20.13 -4.65 3.83
N SER A 228 19.63 -3.61 3.18
CA SER A 228 19.22 -3.65 1.79
C SER A 228 19.79 -2.48 1.01
N LEU A 229 19.92 -2.66 -0.29
CA LEU A 229 20.44 -1.67 -1.21
C LEU A 229 19.55 -1.62 -2.44
N THR A 230 18.93 -0.47 -2.67
CA THR A 230 18.17 -0.20 -3.89
C THR A 230 19.02 0.64 -4.83
N VAL A 231 19.27 0.11 -6.03
CA VAL A 231 20.05 0.76 -7.08
C VAL A 231 19.16 1.03 -8.29
N VAL A 232 19.01 2.29 -8.64
CA VAL A 232 18.31 2.72 -9.85
C VAL A 232 19.33 2.89 -10.97
N HIS A 233 19.11 2.21 -12.09
CA HIS A 233 19.95 2.32 -13.27
C HIS A 233 19.19 2.96 -14.44
N ARG A 234 19.90 3.69 -15.29
CA ARG A 234 19.31 4.36 -16.45
C ARG A 234 20.14 4.15 -17.71
N PHE A 235 19.46 4.20 -18.83
CA PHE A 235 20.03 4.31 -20.17
C PHE A 235 19.86 5.75 -20.70
N PRO A 236 20.70 6.20 -21.63
CA PRO A 236 20.56 7.54 -22.23
C PRO A 236 19.28 7.70 -23.07
N GLY A 237 18.64 6.61 -23.45
CA GLY A 237 17.40 6.56 -24.21
C GLY A 237 16.80 5.16 -24.21
N PRO A 238 15.73 4.93 -24.98
CA PRO A 238 15.10 3.61 -25.06
C PRO A 238 16.07 2.57 -25.63
N ASP A 239 16.19 1.44 -24.93
CA ASP A 239 16.85 0.22 -25.42
C ASP A 239 15.76 -0.83 -25.68
N PRO A 240 15.62 -1.37 -26.92
CA PRO A 240 14.48 -2.24 -27.25
C PRO A 240 14.46 -3.57 -26.47
N VAL A 241 15.57 -3.96 -25.86
CA VAL A 241 15.68 -5.21 -25.10
C VAL A 241 15.70 -4.96 -23.60
N LYS A 242 16.48 -3.95 -23.14
CA LYS A 242 16.77 -3.74 -21.71
C LYS A 242 15.93 -2.63 -21.08
N ALA A 243 15.51 -1.65 -21.86
CA ALA A 243 14.68 -0.54 -21.38
C ALA A 243 13.76 -0.04 -22.51
N PRO A 244 12.82 -0.90 -23.00
CA PRO A 244 11.97 -0.58 -24.13
C PRO A 244 10.97 0.54 -23.83
N GLU A 245 10.68 0.76 -22.56
CA GLU A 245 9.71 1.72 -22.07
C GLU A 245 10.34 2.64 -21.02
N ARG A 246 9.81 3.85 -20.93
CA ARG A 246 10.15 4.78 -19.86
C ARG A 246 9.38 4.37 -18.61
N ARG A 247 10.02 4.49 -17.47
CA ARG A 247 9.43 4.12 -16.17
C ARG A 247 9.52 5.27 -15.18
N SER A 248 8.48 5.48 -14.41
CA SER A 248 8.52 6.33 -13.22
C SER A 248 8.97 5.47 -12.06
N ILE A 249 10.06 5.86 -11.43
CA ILE A 249 10.70 5.11 -10.36
C ILE A 249 10.70 5.97 -9.11
N HIS A 250 10.19 5.38 -8.03
CA HIS A 250 10.06 6.02 -6.73
C HIS A 250 10.77 5.16 -5.68
N VAL A 251 11.55 5.78 -4.80
CA VAL A 251 12.16 5.12 -3.64
C VAL A 251 11.74 5.87 -2.38
N TYR A 252 11.31 5.11 -1.38
CA TYR A 252 10.86 5.63 -0.10
C TYR A 252 11.63 4.96 1.03
N GLY A 253 11.88 5.70 2.11
CA GLY A 253 12.40 5.19 3.38
C GLY A 253 11.51 5.64 4.52
N GLY A 254 11.47 4.87 5.59
CA GLY A 254 10.69 5.13 6.78
C GLY A 254 10.98 4.11 7.88
N HIS A 255 10.25 4.21 8.99
CA HIS A 255 10.31 3.27 10.10
C HIS A 255 8.93 3.10 10.71
N ILE A 256 8.35 1.92 10.54
CA ILE A 256 7.01 1.61 11.02
C ILE A 256 7.07 0.34 11.83
N LEU A 257 6.60 0.41 13.04
CA LEU A 257 6.40 -0.78 13.87
C LEU A 257 4.98 -1.31 13.60
N GLN A 258 4.86 -2.23 12.63
CA GLN A 258 3.59 -2.84 12.25
C GLN A 258 3.28 -4.00 13.18
N ARG A 259 2.16 -3.92 13.92
CA ARG A 259 1.74 -4.91 14.92
C ARG A 259 0.35 -5.44 14.59
N SER A 260 0.03 -6.64 15.07
CA SER A 260 -1.28 -7.28 14.85
C SER A 260 -2.47 -6.47 15.35
N ALA A 261 -2.29 -5.67 16.40
CA ALA A 261 -3.34 -4.79 16.93
C ALA A 261 -3.39 -3.41 16.25
N SER A 262 -2.43 -3.10 15.37
CA SER A 262 -2.32 -1.79 14.72
C SER A 262 -3.09 -1.77 13.39
N PRO A 263 -3.67 -0.62 12.99
CA PRO A 263 -4.17 -0.46 11.63
C PRO A 263 -3.08 -0.70 10.60
N ALA A 264 -3.49 -1.10 9.41
CA ALA A 264 -2.58 -1.21 8.28
C ALA A 264 -1.97 0.15 7.92
N THR A 265 -0.72 0.15 7.50
CA THR A 265 -0.02 1.36 7.05
C THR A 265 -0.01 1.42 5.53
N THR A 266 -0.56 2.48 4.97
CA THR A 266 -0.64 2.69 3.52
C THR A 266 0.24 3.84 3.08
N ILE A 267 1.03 3.60 2.03
CA ILE A 267 1.85 4.58 1.33
C ILE A 267 1.22 4.80 -0.04
N THR A 268 0.74 6.01 -0.31
CA THR A 268 0.26 6.39 -1.63
C THR A 268 1.44 6.87 -2.48
N VAL A 269 1.73 6.14 -3.54
CA VAL A 269 2.68 6.55 -4.58
C VAL A 269 1.90 7.24 -5.69
N ASP A 270 2.28 8.46 -6.03
CA ASP A 270 1.60 9.29 -7.02
C ASP A 270 2.58 9.94 -8.01
N GLY A 271 2.05 10.78 -8.90
CA GLY A 271 2.86 11.55 -9.83
C GLY A 271 3.23 10.81 -11.12
N PHE A 272 2.58 9.70 -11.42
CA PHE A 272 2.74 8.95 -12.68
C PHE A 272 1.42 8.84 -13.46
N ARG A 273 1.50 8.41 -14.71
CA ARG A 273 0.37 7.84 -15.46
C ARG A 273 0.79 6.46 -15.94
N ARG A 274 0.13 5.43 -15.45
CA ARG A 274 0.47 4.03 -15.78
C ARG A 274 0.22 3.74 -17.24
N GLY A 275 1.29 3.46 -17.98
CA GLY A 275 1.29 2.94 -19.35
C GLY A 275 1.19 1.41 -19.41
N PRO A 276 1.30 0.81 -20.62
CA PRO A 276 1.40 -0.64 -20.76
C PRO A 276 2.72 -1.16 -20.17
N GLY A 277 2.76 -2.44 -19.79
CA GLY A 277 3.94 -3.12 -19.25
C GLY A 277 3.76 -3.55 -17.79
N THR A 278 4.78 -4.17 -17.21
CA THR A 278 4.77 -4.74 -15.86
C THR A 278 5.13 -3.66 -14.83
N VAL A 279 4.33 -3.56 -13.78
CA VAL A 279 4.63 -2.73 -12.60
C VAL A 279 5.45 -3.56 -11.63
N ARG A 280 6.50 -2.97 -11.04
CA ARG A 280 7.40 -3.63 -10.10
C ARG A 280 7.44 -2.90 -8.77
N ALA A 281 7.66 -3.64 -7.71
CA ALA A 281 7.91 -3.10 -6.38
C ALA A 281 9.09 -3.82 -5.73
N SER A 282 9.64 -3.21 -4.70
CA SER A 282 10.50 -3.90 -3.72
C SER A 282 10.16 -3.43 -2.32
N VAL A 283 10.46 -4.28 -1.36
CA VAL A 283 10.27 -3.99 0.06
C VAL A 283 11.51 -4.35 0.84
N THR A 284 11.71 -3.64 1.95
CA THR A 284 12.63 -4.02 3.01
C THR A 284 11.88 -4.01 4.33
N ALA A 285 11.95 -5.13 5.06
CA ALA A 285 11.35 -5.25 6.37
C ALA A 285 12.23 -6.13 7.27
N TYR A 286 12.15 -5.94 8.57
CA TYR A 286 12.84 -6.74 9.60
C TYR A 286 11.80 -7.53 10.38
N GLU A 287 12.18 -8.72 10.86
CA GLU A 287 11.31 -9.62 11.63
C GLU A 287 10.12 -10.15 10.79
N GLY A 288 10.42 -10.69 9.62
CA GLY A 288 9.43 -11.42 8.82
C GLY A 288 9.61 -12.92 9.00
N ASP A 289 8.64 -13.59 9.59
CA ASP A 289 8.70 -15.02 9.93
C ASP A 289 7.95 -15.88 8.93
N ARG A 290 8.67 -16.82 8.30
CA ARG A 290 8.09 -17.73 7.30
C ARG A 290 6.91 -18.56 7.82
N ASN A 291 6.91 -18.89 9.10
CA ASN A 291 5.91 -19.79 9.69
C ASN A 291 4.84 -19.06 10.53
N THR A 292 4.89 -17.73 10.58
CA THR A 292 3.92 -16.90 11.28
C THR A 292 3.05 -16.16 10.25
N PRO A 293 1.88 -16.71 9.86
CA PRO A 293 1.02 -16.08 8.86
C PRO A 293 0.39 -14.80 9.40
N GLY A 294 0.06 -13.87 8.51
CA GLY A 294 -0.63 -12.63 8.84
C GLY A 294 0.04 -11.39 8.29
N ASP A 295 1.31 -11.48 7.88
CA ASP A 295 2.13 -10.37 7.40
C ASP A 295 1.95 -10.16 5.91
N ARG A 296 1.12 -9.18 5.55
CA ARG A 296 0.67 -8.97 4.17
C ARG A 296 1.25 -7.70 3.58
N PHE A 297 1.54 -7.80 2.30
CA PHE A 297 1.75 -6.65 1.45
C PHE A 297 0.60 -6.56 0.43
N LEU A 298 -0.04 -5.39 0.34
CA LEU A 298 -1.18 -5.17 -0.55
C LEU A 298 -0.89 -4.03 -1.53
N VAL A 299 -1.48 -4.13 -2.72
CA VAL A 299 -1.51 -3.07 -3.71
C VAL A 299 -2.96 -2.79 -4.09
N ASP A 300 -3.41 -1.54 -3.94
CA ASP A 300 -4.80 -1.12 -4.14
C ASP A 300 -5.80 -2.06 -3.44
N GLY A 301 -5.47 -2.45 -2.19
CA GLY A 301 -6.28 -3.31 -1.34
C GLY A 301 -6.28 -4.79 -1.69
N ARG A 302 -5.40 -5.25 -2.60
CA ARG A 302 -5.26 -6.66 -2.99
C ARG A 302 -3.96 -7.24 -2.47
N ASN A 303 -4.03 -8.39 -1.81
CA ASN A 303 -2.83 -9.10 -1.36
C ASN A 303 -1.92 -9.45 -2.54
N VAL A 304 -0.64 -9.22 -2.36
CA VAL A 304 0.40 -9.72 -3.25
C VAL A 304 0.81 -11.11 -2.77
N THR A 305 0.87 -12.06 -3.70
CA THR A 305 1.32 -13.43 -3.39
C THR A 305 2.84 -13.44 -3.23
N GLU A 306 3.32 -14.06 -2.16
CA GLU A 306 4.74 -14.31 -1.98
C GLU A 306 5.21 -15.35 -3.01
N ALA A 307 6.29 -15.05 -3.75
CA ALA A 307 6.62 -15.81 -4.96
C ALA A 307 7.20 -17.20 -4.67
N ARG A 308 7.94 -17.35 -3.58
CA ARG A 308 8.63 -18.61 -3.21
C ARG A 308 7.67 -19.61 -2.55
N THR A 309 6.81 -19.12 -1.66
CA THR A 309 5.88 -19.96 -0.87
C THR A 309 4.53 -20.12 -1.54
N GLY A 310 4.14 -19.19 -2.39
CA GLY A 310 2.80 -19.08 -2.96
C GLY A 310 1.75 -18.57 -1.97
N ASP A 311 2.17 -18.06 -0.82
CA ASP A 311 1.27 -17.58 0.22
C ASP A 311 0.73 -16.18 -0.10
N THR A 312 -0.51 -15.93 0.22
CA THR A 312 -1.19 -14.63 0.11
C THR A 312 -1.43 -13.98 1.47
N ASP A 313 -1.14 -14.69 2.56
CA ASP A 313 -1.36 -14.26 3.94
C ASP A 313 -0.06 -14.08 4.72
N ASN A 314 1.08 -14.46 4.14
CA ASN A 314 2.40 -14.23 4.67
C ASN A 314 3.35 -13.82 3.55
N PHE A 315 3.64 -12.51 3.44
CA PHE A 315 4.51 -11.96 2.40
C PHE A 315 5.95 -11.81 2.86
N PHE A 316 6.20 -11.63 4.16
CA PHE A 316 7.50 -11.42 4.76
C PHE A 316 8.00 -12.73 5.37
N VAL A 317 9.01 -13.33 4.76
CA VAL A 317 9.42 -14.73 5.01
C VAL A 317 10.93 -14.89 5.14
N GLY A 318 11.65 -13.83 5.47
CA GLY A 318 13.11 -13.83 5.62
C GLY A 318 13.85 -14.04 4.30
N GLU A 319 13.39 -13.42 3.19
CA GLU A 319 13.95 -13.57 1.85
C GLU A 319 14.69 -12.31 1.41
N ASP A 320 15.93 -12.47 0.94
CA ASP A 320 16.73 -11.40 0.37
C ASP A 320 17.24 -11.74 -1.04
N ASP A 321 17.09 -10.78 -1.94
CA ASP A 321 17.63 -10.87 -3.28
C ASP A 321 19.13 -10.56 -3.28
N GLY A 322 19.86 -11.23 -4.17
CA GLY A 322 21.25 -10.93 -4.44
C GLY A 322 22.24 -11.30 -3.34
N ALA A 323 21.81 -11.92 -2.24
CA ALA A 323 22.67 -12.40 -1.16
C ALA A 323 23.76 -13.36 -1.65
N VAL A 324 24.99 -13.23 -1.12
CA VAL A 324 26.14 -14.05 -1.54
C VAL A 324 26.81 -14.72 -0.34
N SER A 325 27.13 -13.96 0.70
CA SER A 325 27.77 -14.49 1.90
C SER A 325 27.24 -13.77 3.14
N PRO A 326 26.42 -14.45 3.95
CA PRO A 326 25.83 -15.78 3.71
C PRO A 326 24.84 -15.78 2.54
N LYS A 327 24.40 -16.96 2.12
CA LYS A 327 23.36 -17.13 1.10
C LYS A 327 22.34 -18.16 1.59
N PRO A 328 21.54 -17.85 2.59
CA PRO A 328 20.46 -18.71 3.04
C PRO A 328 19.27 -18.66 2.06
N THR A 329 18.36 -19.61 2.14
CA THR A 329 17.05 -19.54 1.48
C THR A 329 16.07 -18.73 2.33
N ASP A 330 16.23 -18.83 3.65
CA ASP A 330 15.52 -18.08 4.67
C ASP A 330 16.59 -17.54 5.63
N ASN A 331 16.75 -16.24 5.71
CA ASN A 331 17.83 -15.63 6.49
C ASN A 331 17.44 -15.38 7.95
N LEU A 332 16.20 -15.67 8.32
CA LEU A 332 15.65 -15.55 9.67
C LEU A 332 15.81 -14.14 10.28
N SER A 333 15.76 -13.09 9.44
CA SER A 333 16.12 -11.75 9.92
C SER A 333 15.49 -10.60 9.13
N ILE A 334 15.60 -10.61 7.80
CA ILE A 334 15.26 -9.47 6.95
C ILE A 334 14.61 -9.95 5.65
N ASP A 335 13.65 -9.20 5.17
CA ASP A 335 13.18 -9.25 3.79
C ASP A 335 13.76 -8.08 3.00
N ALA A 336 14.40 -8.36 1.87
CA ALA A 336 14.93 -7.38 0.95
C ALA A 336 14.77 -7.89 -0.48
N LYS A 337 13.58 -7.75 -1.05
CA LYS A 337 13.22 -8.40 -2.31
C LYS A 337 12.49 -7.48 -3.27
N ALA A 338 12.71 -7.70 -4.57
CA ALA A 338 12.03 -7.03 -5.67
C ALA A 338 11.16 -8.03 -6.43
N PHE A 339 9.98 -7.62 -6.84
CA PHE A 339 9.00 -8.48 -7.48
C PHE A 339 8.14 -7.75 -8.48
N ASP A 340 7.59 -8.50 -9.42
CA ASP A 340 6.60 -8.02 -10.36
C ASP A 340 5.21 -8.06 -9.71
N LEU A 341 4.46 -6.98 -9.86
CA LEU A 341 3.09 -6.95 -9.39
C LEU A 341 2.16 -7.75 -10.31
N PRO A 342 1.12 -8.39 -9.76
CA PRO A 342 0.14 -9.10 -10.56
C PRO A 342 -0.49 -8.20 -11.62
N ALA A 343 -0.79 -8.76 -12.78
CA ALA A 343 -1.45 -8.03 -13.87
C ALA A 343 -2.76 -7.41 -13.38
N GLY A 344 -2.90 -6.10 -13.54
CA GLY A 344 -4.07 -5.34 -13.12
C GLY A 344 -4.09 -4.93 -11.64
N ALA A 345 -3.03 -5.17 -10.87
CA ALA A 345 -2.89 -4.62 -9.52
C ALA A 345 -2.93 -3.09 -9.54
N VAL A 346 -2.23 -2.49 -10.52
CA VAL A 346 -2.35 -1.07 -10.83
C VAL A 346 -3.01 -0.96 -12.20
N PRO A 347 -4.22 -0.41 -12.34
CA PRO A 347 -4.93 -0.38 -13.61
C PRO A 347 -4.29 0.59 -14.62
N PRO A 348 -4.43 0.34 -15.94
CA PRO A 348 -3.99 1.26 -16.97
C PRO A 348 -4.56 2.66 -16.80
N GLY A 349 -3.73 3.69 -16.96
CA GLY A 349 -4.11 5.08 -16.78
C GLY A 349 -4.20 5.55 -15.33
N ALA A 350 -3.95 4.69 -14.35
CA ALA A 350 -3.84 5.09 -12.95
C ALA A 350 -2.75 6.15 -12.76
N THR A 351 -2.99 7.09 -11.86
CA THR A 351 -2.05 8.19 -11.53
C THR A 351 -1.50 8.08 -10.12
N SER A 352 -1.96 7.09 -9.37
CA SER A 352 -1.48 6.72 -8.05
C SER A 352 -1.67 5.22 -7.82
N ALA A 353 -1.01 4.68 -6.80
CA ALA A 353 -1.19 3.35 -6.27
C ALA A 353 -1.02 3.38 -4.75
N ASP A 354 -1.85 2.64 -4.04
CA ASP A 354 -1.75 2.46 -2.59
C ASP A 354 -1.02 1.16 -2.28
N LEU A 355 0.10 1.29 -1.56
CA LEU A 355 0.95 0.19 -1.13
C LEU A 355 0.81 0.05 0.39
N THR A 356 0.33 -1.11 0.86
CA THR A 356 -0.12 -1.26 2.24
C THR A 356 0.63 -2.41 2.93
N PHE A 357 1.14 -2.12 4.11
CA PHE A 357 1.69 -3.07 5.07
C PHE A 357 0.65 -3.37 6.14
N SER A 358 0.40 -4.64 6.42
CA SER A 358 -0.53 -5.05 7.49
C SER A 358 -0.11 -6.37 8.09
N THR A 359 -0.46 -6.59 9.34
CA THR A 359 -0.31 -7.90 10.00
C THR A 359 -1.54 -8.25 10.83
N SER A 360 -1.79 -9.54 10.95
CA SER A 360 -2.66 -10.14 11.97
C SER A 360 -1.91 -11.19 12.80
N GLY A 361 -0.62 -11.39 12.50
CA GLY A 361 0.31 -12.26 13.19
C GLY A 361 1.11 -11.53 14.27
N ASP A 362 2.41 -11.45 14.08
CA ASP A 362 3.33 -10.80 15.00
C ASP A 362 3.68 -9.35 14.65
N THR A 363 4.88 -8.92 14.98
CA THR A 363 5.37 -7.56 14.73
C THR A 363 6.50 -7.60 13.73
N TYR A 364 6.45 -6.79 12.69
CA TYR A 364 7.55 -6.59 11.75
C TYR A 364 7.77 -5.10 11.45
N VAL A 365 8.93 -4.75 10.90
CA VAL A 365 9.35 -3.36 10.70
C VAL A 365 9.61 -3.07 9.23
N PRO A 366 8.62 -2.59 8.46
CA PRO A 366 8.85 -2.03 7.14
C PRO A 366 9.75 -0.78 7.21
N SER A 367 10.80 -0.73 6.38
CA SER A 367 11.76 0.37 6.38
C SER A 367 12.06 0.98 5.03
N ALA A 368 11.88 0.23 3.93
CA ALA A 368 12.08 0.73 2.59
C ALA A 368 11.07 0.17 1.60
N LEU A 369 10.81 0.96 0.57
CA LEU A 369 9.93 0.62 -0.53
C LEU A 369 10.49 1.23 -1.82
N ALA A 370 10.56 0.46 -2.91
CA ALA A 370 10.71 1.02 -4.24
C ALA A 370 9.54 0.60 -5.12
N PHE A 371 9.17 1.48 -6.05
CA PHE A 371 8.06 1.27 -6.96
C PHE A 371 8.44 1.76 -8.35
N SER A 372 8.21 0.95 -9.37
CA SER A 372 8.54 1.22 -10.75
C SER A 372 7.36 0.91 -11.64
N VAL A 373 6.86 1.93 -12.31
CA VAL A 373 5.67 1.85 -13.15
C VAL A 373 6.00 2.32 -14.57
N PRO A 374 5.63 1.54 -15.61
CA PRO A 374 5.77 2.00 -17.00
C PRO A 374 4.94 3.26 -17.22
N VAL A 375 5.53 4.26 -17.85
CA VAL A 375 4.85 5.52 -18.20
C VAL A 375 4.97 5.80 -19.69
N PRO A 376 3.96 6.39 -20.33
CA PRO A 376 4.03 6.70 -21.75
C PRO A 376 5.01 7.85 -22.02
N ASP A 377 5.56 7.88 -23.24
CA ASP A 377 6.27 9.04 -23.78
C ASP A 377 5.28 10.05 -24.36
N LEU A 378 4.21 9.52 -24.99
CA LEU A 378 3.14 10.30 -25.58
C LEU A 378 1.84 10.05 -24.80
N GLU A 379 1.43 11.03 -24.01
CA GLU A 379 0.17 10.99 -23.28
C GLU A 379 -0.97 11.54 -24.14
N ILE A 380 -1.91 10.66 -24.49
CA ILE A 380 -3.08 11.01 -25.28
C ILE A 380 -4.29 11.07 -24.36
N THR A 381 -5.08 12.15 -24.52
CA THR A 381 -6.34 12.33 -23.80
C THR A 381 -7.42 12.75 -24.78
N LYS A 382 -8.60 12.12 -24.68
CA LYS A 382 -9.77 12.45 -25.46
C LYS A 382 -10.88 12.97 -24.56
N THR A 383 -11.50 14.06 -24.97
CA THR A 383 -12.64 14.68 -24.29
C THR A 383 -13.76 15.00 -25.28
N ALA A 384 -14.96 15.21 -24.75
CA ALA A 384 -16.13 15.65 -25.52
C ALA A 384 -16.82 16.82 -24.81
N SER A 385 -17.29 17.79 -25.59
CA SER A 385 -17.99 18.98 -25.08
C SER A 385 -19.12 19.39 -26.02
N PRO A 386 -20.34 19.62 -25.49
CA PRO A 386 -20.74 19.39 -24.11
C PRO A 386 -20.74 17.90 -23.73
N ARG A 387 -20.80 17.59 -22.42
CA ARG A 387 -20.82 16.18 -21.95
C ARG A 387 -22.19 15.52 -22.10
N THR A 388 -23.20 16.31 -22.33
CA THR A 388 -24.59 15.88 -22.53
C THR A 388 -25.15 16.62 -23.71
N VAL A 389 -25.78 15.93 -24.64
CA VAL A 389 -26.35 16.46 -25.88
C VAL A 389 -27.73 15.88 -26.14
N LYS A 390 -28.52 16.58 -26.97
CA LYS A 390 -29.82 16.16 -27.46
C LYS A 390 -29.76 15.95 -28.99
N PRO A 391 -30.76 15.30 -29.59
CA PRO A 391 -30.93 15.30 -31.01
C PRO A 391 -30.85 16.71 -31.60
N GLY A 392 -30.11 16.89 -32.69
CA GLY A 392 -29.83 18.18 -33.33
C GLY A 392 -28.66 18.97 -32.77
N ASP A 393 -28.15 18.64 -31.60
CA ASP A 393 -27.00 19.33 -30.97
C ASP A 393 -25.67 19.00 -31.68
N THR A 394 -24.75 19.99 -31.63
CA THR A 394 -23.36 19.77 -32.06
C THR A 394 -22.48 19.39 -30.87
N LEU A 395 -21.72 18.34 -31.05
CA LEU A 395 -20.77 17.79 -30.08
C LEU A 395 -19.35 17.91 -30.62
N THR A 396 -18.45 18.54 -29.88
CA THR A 396 -17.03 18.67 -30.23
C THR A 396 -16.18 17.66 -29.46
N TYR A 397 -15.40 16.89 -30.16
CA TYR A 397 -14.34 16.05 -29.59
C TYR A 397 -13.00 16.76 -29.69
N THR A 398 -12.21 16.65 -28.62
CA THR A 398 -10.84 17.16 -28.54
C THR A 398 -9.91 16.02 -28.13
N ILE A 399 -8.88 15.80 -28.94
CA ILE A 399 -7.79 14.84 -28.65
C ILE A 399 -6.53 15.68 -28.41
N THR A 400 -5.88 15.50 -27.26
CA THR A 400 -4.58 16.08 -26.97
C THR A 400 -3.54 14.96 -26.91
N ALA A 401 -2.40 15.16 -27.54
CA ALA A 401 -1.25 14.25 -27.50
C ALA A 401 -0.04 15.01 -26.99
N LYS A 402 0.28 14.86 -25.70
CA LYS A 402 1.38 15.54 -25.02
C LYS A 402 2.62 14.67 -25.01
N ASN A 403 3.72 15.18 -25.54
CA ASN A 403 5.02 14.54 -25.41
C ASN A 403 5.63 14.90 -24.03
N VAL A 404 5.70 13.90 -23.14
CA VAL A 404 6.26 14.02 -21.79
C VAL A 404 7.67 13.44 -21.69
N SER A 405 8.25 13.01 -22.81
CA SER A 405 9.66 12.62 -22.90
C SER A 405 10.58 13.84 -23.08
N GLY A 406 11.86 13.66 -22.79
CA GLY A 406 12.87 14.72 -22.98
C GLY A 406 13.33 14.93 -24.43
N THR A 407 12.77 14.19 -25.40
CA THR A 407 13.16 14.22 -26.83
C THR A 407 11.94 14.37 -27.71
N ASP A 408 12.13 14.90 -28.93
CA ASP A 408 11.06 14.98 -29.91
C ASP A 408 10.51 13.58 -30.23
N HIS A 409 9.19 13.49 -30.38
CA HIS A 409 8.50 12.28 -30.80
C HIS A 409 8.18 12.35 -32.32
N PRO A 410 9.08 11.89 -33.19
CA PRO A 410 8.89 11.99 -34.64
C PRO A 410 7.84 10.98 -35.12
N ASN A 411 7.10 11.36 -36.16
CA ASN A 411 6.13 10.50 -36.83
C ASN A 411 5.08 9.90 -35.89
N ALA A 412 4.65 10.67 -34.86
CA ALA A 412 3.54 10.27 -34.02
C ALA A 412 2.31 10.02 -34.89
N ARG A 413 1.65 8.86 -34.69
CA ARG A 413 0.46 8.43 -35.43
C ARG A 413 -0.59 7.95 -34.44
N PHE A 414 -1.77 8.50 -34.56
CA PHE A 414 -2.95 8.03 -33.83
C PHE A 414 -4.22 8.32 -34.64
N GLY A 415 -5.26 7.60 -34.37
CA GLY A 415 -6.53 7.79 -35.06
C GLY A 415 -7.72 7.55 -34.15
N ASP A 416 -8.85 8.02 -34.60
CA ASP A 416 -10.14 7.91 -33.93
C ASP A 416 -11.15 7.25 -34.86
N ASP A 417 -11.70 6.13 -34.45
CA ASP A 417 -12.70 5.40 -35.21
C ASP A 417 -14.09 5.88 -34.80
N LEU A 418 -14.79 6.50 -35.73
CA LEU A 418 -16.12 7.05 -35.55
C LEU A 418 -17.26 6.04 -35.80
N THR A 419 -16.94 4.77 -36.11
CA THR A 419 -17.95 3.74 -36.42
C THR A 419 -19.03 3.68 -35.35
N GLY A 420 -18.64 3.75 -34.05
CA GLY A 420 -19.57 3.68 -32.93
C GLY A 420 -20.39 4.94 -32.64
N ILE A 421 -20.35 5.94 -33.50
CA ILE A 421 -21.15 7.17 -33.35
C ILE A 421 -21.86 7.61 -34.63
N LEU A 422 -21.44 7.10 -35.81
CA LEU A 422 -22.00 7.52 -37.10
C LEU A 422 -23.40 6.99 -37.37
N ASP A 423 -23.93 6.09 -36.57
CA ASP A 423 -25.33 5.69 -36.58
C ASP A 423 -26.24 6.74 -35.90
N ASP A 424 -25.73 7.44 -34.87
CA ASP A 424 -26.47 8.46 -34.11
C ASP A 424 -26.06 9.90 -34.43
N ALA A 425 -24.96 10.13 -35.15
CA ALA A 425 -24.46 11.47 -35.46
C ALA A 425 -23.82 11.53 -36.86
N ASP A 426 -23.78 12.74 -37.43
CA ASP A 426 -23.10 13.02 -38.68
C ASP A 426 -21.81 13.81 -38.41
N TYR A 427 -20.71 13.38 -39.05
CA TYR A 427 -19.45 14.12 -38.99
C TYR A 427 -19.49 15.41 -39.82
N ASN A 428 -19.08 16.55 -39.20
CA ASN A 428 -19.21 17.88 -39.82
C ASN A 428 -18.09 18.25 -40.79
N GLY A 429 -17.08 17.38 -41.00
CA GLY A 429 -16.01 17.63 -41.97
C GLY A 429 -14.98 18.66 -41.53
N ASP A 430 -14.89 18.98 -40.24
CA ASP A 430 -14.18 20.13 -39.70
C ASP A 430 -12.92 19.80 -38.90
N VAL A 431 -12.35 18.58 -39.09
CA VAL A 431 -11.14 18.18 -38.36
C VAL A 431 -9.97 19.14 -38.61
N ARG A 432 -9.33 19.56 -37.52
CA ARG A 432 -8.15 20.43 -37.53
C ARG A 432 -7.16 20.06 -36.44
N THR A 433 -5.91 20.50 -36.65
CA THR A 433 -4.84 20.35 -35.63
C THR A 433 -3.97 21.59 -35.59
N ASP A 434 -3.33 21.84 -34.45
CA ASP A 434 -2.32 22.88 -34.24
C ASP A 434 -0.90 22.43 -34.63
N LEU A 435 -0.61 21.13 -34.60
CA LEU A 435 0.67 20.52 -34.99
C LEU A 435 0.42 19.34 -35.92
N GLY A 436 1.32 19.09 -36.86
CA GLY A 436 1.24 17.93 -37.76
C GLY A 436 0.16 18.06 -38.84
N ARG A 437 -0.44 16.96 -39.22
CA ARG A 437 -1.48 16.85 -40.24
C ARG A 437 -2.59 15.93 -39.80
N VAL A 438 -3.81 16.23 -40.19
CA VAL A 438 -4.99 15.39 -39.97
C VAL A 438 -5.64 15.02 -41.29
N SER A 439 -6.27 13.86 -41.35
CA SER A 439 -7.09 13.37 -42.43
C SER A 439 -8.38 12.75 -41.90
N TYR A 440 -9.39 12.71 -42.77
CA TYR A 440 -10.60 11.92 -42.53
C TYR A 440 -10.77 10.95 -43.71
N GLU A 441 -10.70 9.69 -43.40
CA GLU A 441 -11.00 8.58 -44.31
C GLU A 441 -12.08 7.75 -43.63
N LYS A 442 -13.35 7.97 -44.04
CA LYS A 442 -14.51 7.40 -43.39
C LYS A 442 -14.33 5.90 -43.07
N PRO A 443 -14.52 5.46 -41.82
CA PRO A 443 -15.03 6.22 -40.66
C PRO A 443 -13.96 6.81 -39.74
N ARG A 444 -12.68 6.87 -40.18
CA ARG A 444 -11.55 7.17 -39.30
C ARG A 444 -10.98 8.58 -39.50
N ILE A 445 -10.75 9.29 -38.39
CA ILE A 445 -9.89 10.47 -38.32
C ILE A 445 -8.46 10.00 -38.02
N GLY A 446 -7.49 10.44 -38.80
CA GLY A 446 -6.06 10.13 -38.65
C GLY A 446 -5.25 11.38 -38.33
N TYR A 447 -4.22 11.22 -37.50
CA TYR A 447 -3.19 12.21 -37.22
C TYR A 447 -1.80 11.65 -37.57
N VAL A 448 -0.94 12.49 -38.13
CA VAL A 448 0.49 12.22 -38.30
C VAL A 448 1.30 13.50 -38.13
N GLY A 449 2.36 13.45 -37.32
CA GLY A 449 3.23 14.60 -37.11
C GLY A 449 4.36 14.35 -36.13
N THR A 450 5.29 15.32 -36.02
CA THR A 450 6.25 15.37 -34.93
C THR A 450 5.63 16.13 -33.77
N VAL A 451 5.67 15.54 -32.56
CA VAL A 451 5.31 16.23 -31.32
C VAL A 451 6.61 16.56 -30.59
N PRO A 452 7.07 17.81 -30.57
CA PRO A 452 8.33 18.19 -29.93
C PRO A 452 8.31 17.93 -28.43
N ALA A 453 9.50 17.78 -27.83
CA ALA A 453 9.66 17.56 -26.39
C ALA A 453 8.90 18.60 -25.57
N GLY A 454 8.08 18.15 -24.63
CA GLY A 454 7.26 18.99 -23.76
C GLY A 454 6.09 19.70 -24.44
N LYS A 455 5.84 19.48 -25.75
CA LYS A 455 4.73 20.09 -26.49
C LYS A 455 3.53 19.15 -26.59
N THR A 456 2.39 19.75 -26.93
CA THR A 456 1.11 19.06 -27.12
C THR A 456 0.60 19.31 -28.52
N ALA A 457 0.23 18.26 -29.23
CA ALA A 457 -0.59 18.35 -30.44
C ALA A 457 -2.06 18.23 -30.05
N THR A 458 -2.89 19.13 -30.61
CA THR A 458 -4.32 19.15 -30.35
C THR A 458 -5.09 18.89 -31.64
N VAL A 459 -5.94 17.87 -31.64
CA VAL A 459 -6.87 17.58 -32.75
C VAL A 459 -8.29 17.85 -32.27
N THR A 460 -9.04 18.63 -33.06
CA THR A 460 -10.45 18.90 -32.78
C THR A 460 -11.30 18.58 -34.00
N TYR A 461 -12.49 18.04 -33.78
CA TYR A 461 -13.50 17.82 -34.79
C TYR A 461 -14.89 17.82 -34.13
N SER A 462 -15.94 18.01 -34.93
CA SER A 462 -17.30 17.98 -34.41
C SER A 462 -18.21 17.04 -35.19
N VAL A 463 -19.28 16.64 -34.49
CA VAL A 463 -20.40 15.88 -35.06
C VAL A 463 -21.71 16.55 -34.70
N THR A 464 -22.74 16.41 -35.53
CA THR A 464 -24.12 16.82 -35.22
C THR A 464 -24.95 15.57 -34.95
N VAL A 465 -25.58 15.54 -33.79
CA VAL A 465 -26.47 14.43 -33.41
C VAL A 465 -27.68 14.40 -34.33
N LYS A 466 -28.01 13.26 -34.90
CA LYS A 466 -29.18 13.11 -35.77
C LYS A 466 -30.47 13.36 -35.02
N ASP A 467 -31.46 13.91 -35.73
CA ASP A 467 -32.80 14.15 -35.19
C ASP A 467 -33.85 13.49 -36.11
N PRO A 468 -34.45 12.37 -35.69
CA PRO A 468 -34.14 11.59 -34.48
C PRO A 468 -32.81 10.83 -34.58
N ALA A 469 -32.18 10.59 -33.43
CA ALA A 469 -31.08 9.65 -33.31
C ALA A 469 -31.64 8.22 -33.51
N THR A 470 -31.11 7.48 -34.50
CA THR A 470 -31.66 6.19 -34.93
C THR A 470 -30.76 4.99 -34.63
N GLY A 471 -29.58 5.25 -34.05
CA GLY A 471 -28.62 4.23 -33.67
C GLY A 471 -28.88 3.64 -32.27
N ASP A 472 -27.81 3.23 -31.61
CA ASP A 472 -27.87 2.62 -30.26
C ASP A 472 -27.92 3.64 -29.12
N GLY A 473 -27.95 4.93 -29.44
CA GLY A 473 -27.97 6.04 -28.48
C GLY A 473 -26.63 6.29 -27.78
N ARG A 474 -25.54 5.76 -28.34
CA ARG A 474 -24.19 5.86 -27.76
C ARG A 474 -23.28 6.72 -28.62
N LEU A 475 -22.71 7.75 -28.03
CA LEU A 475 -21.75 8.61 -28.70
C LEU A 475 -20.31 8.33 -28.23
N ARG A 476 -20.02 7.04 -27.95
CA ARG A 476 -18.70 6.62 -27.47
C ARG A 476 -17.73 6.37 -28.63
N THR A 477 -16.60 7.05 -28.59
CA THR A 477 -15.51 6.81 -29.54
C THR A 477 -14.16 6.87 -28.83
N GLY A 478 -13.13 6.23 -29.39
CA GLY A 478 -11.84 6.06 -28.77
C GLY A 478 -10.66 6.26 -29.71
N VAL A 479 -9.60 6.85 -29.18
CA VAL A 479 -8.33 7.03 -29.88
C VAL A 479 -7.47 5.79 -29.73
N GLU A 480 -6.89 5.35 -30.84
CA GLU A 480 -5.87 4.31 -30.87
C GLU A 480 -4.60 4.87 -31.50
N ALA A 481 -3.46 4.70 -30.82
CA ALA A 481 -2.16 5.11 -31.28
C ALA A 481 -1.40 3.93 -31.89
N GLU A 482 -0.93 4.11 -33.12
CA GLU A 482 0.03 3.21 -33.76
C GLU A 482 1.46 3.48 -33.25
N THR A 483 1.65 4.62 -32.63
CA THR A 483 2.92 5.08 -32.08
C THR A 483 3.28 4.28 -30.85
N PRO A 484 4.45 3.65 -30.79
CA PRO A 484 4.92 2.95 -29.58
C PRO A 484 5.04 3.91 -28.39
N ARG A 485 4.95 3.39 -27.20
CA ARG A 485 5.10 4.12 -25.94
C ARG A 485 4.05 5.24 -25.76
N SER A 486 2.82 4.99 -26.23
CA SER A 486 1.64 5.80 -25.93
C SER A 486 0.74 5.08 -24.92
N ASN A 487 0.02 5.85 -24.09
CA ASN A 487 -1.01 5.28 -23.22
C ASN A 487 -2.22 4.72 -23.99
N CYS A 488 -2.46 5.20 -25.22
CA CYS A 488 -3.57 4.77 -26.08
C CYS A 488 -3.14 3.78 -27.18
N GLY A 489 -2.11 2.97 -26.96
CA GLY A 489 -1.71 1.91 -27.88
C GLY A 489 -2.80 0.86 -28.12
N HIS A 490 -2.59 0.00 -29.12
CA HIS A 490 -3.56 -1.05 -29.49
C HIS A 490 -3.99 -1.89 -28.28
N GLY A 491 -5.31 -2.04 -28.07
CA GLY A 491 -5.89 -2.77 -26.94
C GLY A 491 -5.79 -2.08 -25.58
N SER A 492 -5.40 -0.80 -25.55
CA SER A 492 -5.34 -0.02 -24.29
C SER A 492 -6.69 0.06 -23.60
N ARG A 493 -6.65 -0.03 -22.25
CA ARG A 493 -7.81 0.18 -21.38
C ARG A 493 -7.72 1.48 -20.59
N ASP A 494 -6.78 2.37 -20.95
CA ASP A 494 -6.68 3.70 -20.33
C ASP A 494 -7.98 4.49 -20.62
N PRO A 495 -8.72 4.91 -19.58
CA PRO A 495 -9.99 5.62 -19.77
C PRO A 495 -9.84 6.96 -20.48
N SER A 496 -8.65 7.58 -20.43
CA SER A 496 -8.39 8.84 -21.13
C SER A 496 -8.39 8.69 -22.66
N CYS A 497 -8.27 7.47 -23.20
CA CYS A 497 -8.32 7.19 -24.63
C CYS A 497 -9.73 7.25 -25.20
N THR A 498 -10.77 7.33 -24.37
CA THR A 498 -12.17 7.31 -24.81
C THR A 498 -12.95 8.50 -24.28
N ALA A 499 -13.92 8.99 -25.06
CA ALA A 499 -14.94 9.91 -24.59
C ALA A 499 -16.32 9.28 -24.76
N THR A 500 -17.16 9.42 -23.73
CA THR A 500 -18.51 8.86 -23.71
C THR A 500 -19.49 9.95 -23.26
N PRO A 501 -19.83 10.90 -24.13
CA PRO A 501 -20.89 11.88 -23.84
C PRO A 501 -22.24 11.18 -23.76
N ARG A 502 -23.16 11.79 -23.02
CA ARG A 502 -24.51 11.28 -22.83
C ARG A 502 -25.45 11.88 -23.86
N LEU A 503 -26.20 11.04 -24.56
CA LEU A 503 -27.33 11.44 -25.38
C LEU A 503 -28.60 11.43 -24.51
N GLU A 504 -29.26 12.59 -24.39
CA GLU A 504 -30.58 12.72 -23.72
C GLU A 504 -31.65 12.49 -24.76
N HIS A 505 -32.47 11.49 -24.56
CA HIS A 505 -33.72 11.36 -25.31
C HIS A 505 -34.78 12.31 -24.74
N GLU A 506 -35.47 13.00 -25.61
CA GLU A 506 -36.63 13.75 -25.13
C GLU A 506 -37.62 12.79 -24.44
N ARG A 507 -37.91 13.10 -23.20
CA ARG A 507 -38.99 12.40 -22.50
C ARG A 507 -40.26 12.64 -23.28
N PRO A 508 -40.97 11.63 -23.78
CA PRO A 508 -42.24 11.87 -24.47
C PRO A 508 -43.13 12.73 -23.56
N THR A 509 -43.53 13.88 -24.07
CA THR A 509 -44.48 14.73 -23.39
C THR A 509 -45.69 13.87 -23.07
N PRO A 510 -46.14 13.77 -21.81
CA PRO A 510 -47.32 12.98 -21.51
C PRO A 510 -48.47 13.53 -22.36
N THR A 511 -49.02 12.67 -23.22
CA THR A 511 -50.24 12.96 -23.98
C THR A 511 -51.26 13.49 -22.98
N PRO A 512 -51.86 14.68 -23.20
CA PRO A 512 -52.86 15.18 -22.26
C PRO A 512 -53.95 14.12 -22.12
N THR A 513 -54.13 13.63 -20.92
CA THR A 513 -55.23 12.74 -20.58
C THR A 513 -56.51 13.46 -20.97
N PRO A 514 -57.37 12.85 -21.83
CA PRO A 514 -58.64 13.49 -22.18
C PRO A 514 -59.39 13.79 -20.89
N THR A 515 -59.74 15.08 -20.71
CA THR A 515 -60.56 15.53 -19.60
C THR A 515 -61.85 14.70 -19.60
N PRO A 516 -62.22 14.07 -18.48
CA PRO A 516 -63.51 13.34 -18.42
C PRO A 516 -64.63 14.32 -18.71
N THR A 517 -65.40 14.03 -19.73
CA THR A 517 -66.63 14.74 -20.04
C THR A 517 -67.61 14.50 -18.89
N GLU A 518 -67.97 15.57 -18.20
CA GLU A 518 -68.94 15.58 -17.11
C GLU A 518 -70.28 14.98 -17.61
N PRO A 519 -70.85 13.95 -16.96
CA PRO A 519 -72.15 13.41 -17.35
C PRO A 519 -73.26 14.40 -16.97
N SER A 520 -74.13 14.71 -17.94
CA SER A 520 -75.34 15.54 -17.79
C SER A 520 -76.26 15.00 -16.67
N PRO A 521 -76.89 15.87 -15.87
CA PRO A 521 -77.65 15.44 -14.70
C PRO A 521 -78.99 14.76 -15.14
N THR A 522 -79.20 13.56 -14.62
CA THR A 522 -80.46 12.83 -14.69
C THR A 522 -81.38 13.27 -13.53
N PRO A 523 -82.71 13.40 -13.74
CA PRO A 523 -83.62 13.90 -12.73
C PRO A 523 -83.82 12.95 -11.53
N ALA A 524 -84.11 13.59 -10.40
CA ALA A 524 -84.32 13.00 -9.09
C ALA A 524 -85.61 12.14 -9.04
N GLU A 525 -85.59 11.04 -8.34
CA GLU A 525 -86.75 10.32 -7.80
C GLU A 525 -86.49 9.98 -6.31
N PRO A 526 -87.56 9.89 -5.48
CA PRO A 526 -87.54 10.28 -4.08
C PRO A 526 -87.10 9.17 -3.09
N GLU A 527 -86.66 9.61 -1.92
CA GLU A 527 -86.33 8.83 -0.75
C GLU A 527 -87.43 7.90 -0.24
N PRO A 528 -87.09 6.77 0.42
CA PRO A 528 -87.55 6.64 1.79
C PRO A 528 -86.50 6.12 2.82
N SER A 529 -86.54 6.80 3.93
CA SER A 529 -86.40 6.41 5.33
C SER A 529 -85.38 5.32 5.77
N SER A 530 -84.56 5.80 6.68
CA SER A 530 -83.73 5.08 7.69
C SER A 530 -84.48 4.01 8.46
N PRO A 531 -83.79 2.95 8.99
CA PRO A 531 -83.34 3.02 10.41
C PRO A 531 -81.91 2.48 10.70
N GLU A 532 -81.39 2.97 11.78
CA GLU A 532 -80.22 2.69 12.61
C GLU A 532 -80.16 1.25 13.16
N PRO A 533 -79.16 0.91 14.00
CA PRO A 533 -77.74 0.54 13.71
C PRO A 533 -77.40 -0.88 14.18
N SER A 534 -76.26 -1.46 13.75
CA SER A 534 -75.67 -2.56 14.50
C SER A 534 -74.21 -2.84 14.13
N THR A 535 -73.35 -2.73 15.16
CA THR A 535 -72.18 -3.52 15.54
C THR A 535 -71.09 -3.85 14.56
N SER A 536 -69.90 -3.39 14.87
CA SER A 536 -68.59 -3.89 14.41
C SER A 536 -68.39 -5.40 14.58
N PRO A 537 -67.58 -6.03 13.74
CA PRO A 537 -66.46 -6.75 14.32
C PRO A 537 -65.12 -6.56 13.59
N THR A 538 -64.13 -6.42 14.44
CA THR A 538 -62.74 -6.92 14.45
C THR A 538 -62.09 -7.36 13.15
N VAL A 539 -60.97 -6.72 12.79
CA VAL A 539 -60.02 -7.10 11.75
C VAL A 539 -59.06 -8.17 12.28
N PRO A 540 -58.78 -9.23 11.55
CA PRO A 540 -57.59 -10.06 11.81
C PRO A 540 -56.35 -9.58 11.04
N ALA A 541 -55.21 -9.62 11.73
CA ALA A 541 -53.86 -9.30 11.24
C ALA A 541 -53.44 -10.24 10.10
N THR A 542 -52.83 -9.66 9.09
CA THR A 542 -52.17 -10.39 7.99
C THR A 542 -50.75 -10.76 8.37
N ALA A 543 -50.42 -12.05 8.21
CA ALA A 543 -49.12 -12.63 8.51
C ALA A 543 -48.06 -12.28 7.45
N SER A 544 -46.82 -12.12 7.92
CA SER A 544 -45.61 -12.00 7.10
C SER A 544 -45.25 -13.35 6.43
N PRO A 545 -44.62 -13.34 5.25
CA PRO A 545 -44.17 -14.55 4.59
C PRO A 545 -42.91 -15.16 5.20
N PRO A 546 -42.70 -16.49 5.10
CA PRO A 546 -41.60 -17.21 5.74
C PRO A 546 -40.27 -17.13 4.99
N ALA A 547 -39.17 -17.25 5.73
CA ALA A 547 -37.80 -17.34 5.26
C ALA A 547 -37.50 -18.68 4.59
N PRO A 548 -36.52 -18.76 3.65
CA PRO A 548 -36.17 -20.03 2.99
C PRO A 548 -35.32 -20.93 3.87
N PRO A 549 -35.37 -22.26 3.68
CA PRO A 549 -34.73 -23.24 4.55
C PRO A 549 -33.23 -23.42 4.27
N ALA A 550 -32.48 -23.73 5.34
CA ALA A 550 -31.09 -24.14 5.31
C ALA A 550 -30.93 -25.56 4.72
N PRO A 551 -29.82 -25.89 4.04
CA PRO A 551 -29.57 -27.23 3.55
C PRO A 551 -29.11 -28.16 4.67
N GLY A 552 -29.74 -29.33 4.74
CA GLY A 552 -29.41 -30.39 5.68
C GLY A 552 -28.26 -31.28 5.19
N PRO A 553 -27.69 -32.10 6.10
CA PRO A 553 -26.51 -32.91 5.79
C PRO A 553 -26.91 -34.22 5.07
N GLN A 554 -26.19 -34.54 4.00
CA GLN A 554 -26.25 -35.87 3.41
C GLN A 554 -25.13 -36.75 3.99
N GLY A 555 -25.55 -37.83 4.62
CA GLY A 555 -24.67 -38.91 4.99
C GLY A 555 -24.73 -40.02 3.92
N GLY A 556 -23.72 -40.87 3.96
CA GLY A 556 -23.86 -42.19 3.33
C GLY A 556 -22.56 -42.83 2.86
N HIS A 557 -22.00 -43.67 3.72
CA HIS A 557 -21.54 -45.05 3.51
C HIS A 557 -20.53 -45.42 2.39
N HIS A 558 -19.39 -46.00 2.71
CA HIS A 558 -19.01 -47.45 2.83
C HIS A 558 -17.49 -47.54 3.04
N ALA A 559 -16.99 -48.11 4.10
CA ALA A 559 -16.67 -49.53 4.38
C ALA A 559 -15.42 -50.03 3.63
N GLY A 560 -14.43 -50.47 4.40
CA GLY A 560 -13.38 -51.36 3.92
C GLY A 560 -12.11 -51.41 4.80
N SER A 561 -12.18 -52.29 5.83
CA SER A 561 -11.15 -53.25 6.30
C SER A 561 -9.76 -52.80 6.71
N GLY A 562 -9.45 -52.99 8.00
CA GLY A 562 -8.14 -52.99 8.60
C GLY A 562 -7.26 -54.23 8.26
N PRO A 563 -6.15 -54.47 8.94
CA PRO A 563 -6.15 -54.86 10.35
C PRO A 563 -5.04 -54.30 11.22
N ASP A 564 -5.31 -54.29 12.49
CA ASP A 564 -4.53 -54.44 13.71
C ASP A 564 -3.02 -54.76 13.66
N LEU A 565 -2.26 -54.10 14.51
CA LEU A 565 -1.34 -54.75 15.49
C LEU A 565 -0.92 -53.71 16.56
N GLY A 566 -1.25 -54.05 17.76
CA GLY A 566 -1.07 -53.36 19.00
C GLY A 566 0.33 -53.49 19.64
N TYR A 567 0.36 -53.01 20.85
CA TYR A 567 1.33 -53.04 21.97
C TYR A 567 1.91 -51.65 22.27
N ASP A 568 2.08 -51.14 23.43
CA ASP A 568 1.66 -51.49 24.81
C ASP A 568 2.02 -50.26 25.68
N SER A 569 1.38 -50.18 26.79
CA SER A 569 1.44 -49.21 27.85
C SER A 569 2.81 -48.79 28.36
N GLY A 570 3.00 -47.49 28.63
CA GLY A 570 4.08 -46.99 29.45
C GLY A 570 3.67 -45.66 30.12
N THR A 571 3.24 -45.78 31.40
CA THR A 571 3.01 -44.68 32.32
C THR A 571 4.28 -43.93 32.65
N GLY A 572 4.32 -42.60 32.43
CA GLY A 572 5.38 -41.72 32.87
C GLY A 572 4.85 -40.30 33.06
N SER A 573 4.60 -39.95 34.30
CA SER A 573 4.33 -38.58 34.74
C SER A 573 5.57 -37.71 34.55
N GLY A 574 5.49 -36.69 33.69
CA GLY A 574 6.52 -35.67 33.54
C GLY A 574 5.82 -34.33 33.44
N THR A 575 6.06 -33.47 34.39
CA THR A 575 5.65 -32.06 34.42
C THR A 575 6.27 -31.35 33.25
N GLY A 576 5.49 -31.09 32.20
CA GLY A 576 5.87 -30.26 31.08
C GLY A 576 5.66 -28.80 31.41
N THR A 577 6.73 -28.05 31.46
CA THR A 577 6.72 -26.59 31.40
C THR A 577 6.25 -26.20 30.03
N GLY A 578 5.13 -25.49 29.96
CA GLY A 578 4.57 -25.00 28.71
C GLY A 578 5.49 -24.00 28.05
N THR A 579 5.71 -24.22 26.78
CA THR A 579 6.25 -23.21 25.86
C THR A 579 5.20 -22.11 25.72
N GLY A 580 5.43 -20.99 26.38
CA GLY A 580 4.61 -19.79 26.20
C GLY A 580 4.94 -19.15 24.87
N SER A 581 4.03 -19.21 23.93
CA SER A 581 3.98 -18.33 22.77
C SER A 581 3.94 -16.88 23.22
N MET A 582 4.69 -15.99 22.55
CA MET A 582 4.76 -14.54 22.87
C MET A 582 3.45 -13.77 22.65
N ALA A 583 2.34 -14.44 22.43
CA ALA A 583 1.02 -13.85 22.20
C ALA A 583 0.25 -13.38 23.43
N GLU A 584 0.78 -13.50 24.66
CA GLU A 584 0.03 -13.17 25.88
C GLU A 584 0.65 -12.08 26.75
N THR A 585 0.86 -10.87 26.24
CA THR A 585 1.13 -9.70 27.09
C THR A 585 0.18 -8.52 26.88
N GLY A 586 -0.96 -8.72 26.22
CA GLY A 586 -1.90 -7.65 25.86
C GLY A 586 -2.83 -7.12 26.95
N SER A 587 -2.94 -7.72 28.15
CA SER A 587 -4.07 -7.40 29.05
C SER A 587 -3.81 -6.41 30.17
N ASN A 588 -2.58 -6.04 30.48
CA ASN A 588 -2.28 -5.10 31.59
C ASN A 588 -1.76 -3.71 31.17
N GLY A 589 -1.39 -3.53 29.90
CA GLY A 589 -0.91 -2.24 29.40
C GLY A 589 -2.01 -1.18 29.21
N GLU A 590 -3.20 -1.61 28.82
CA GLU A 590 -4.31 -0.67 28.52
C GLU A 590 -4.79 0.16 29.72
N ARG A 591 -4.72 -0.38 30.95
CA ARG A 591 -5.13 0.37 32.13
C ARG A 591 -4.12 1.45 32.55
N LEU A 592 -2.85 1.27 32.27
CA LEU A 592 -1.81 2.26 32.56
C LEU A 592 -1.82 3.42 31.56
N TRP A 593 -2.15 3.17 30.29
CA TRP A 593 -2.30 4.21 29.27
C TRP A 593 -3.46 5.16 29.57
N LEU A 594 -4.59 4.64 30.05
CA LEU A 594 -5.74 5.46 30.44
C LEU A 594 -5.41 6.42 31.59
N LEU A 595 -4.56 6.02 32.51
CA LEU A 595 -4.12 6.88 33.63
C LEU A 595 -3.08 7.93 33.16
N GLY A 596 -2.20 7.59 32.23
CA GLY A 596 -1.24 8.52 31.64
C GLY A 596 -1.92 9.60 30.78
N ALA A 597 -2.87 9.21 29.94
CA ALA A 597 -3.65 10.14 29.12
C ALA A 597 -4.48 11.11 29.98
N LEU A 598 -5.03 10.63 31.10
CA LEU A 598 -5.78 11.48 32.05
C LEU A 598 -4.86 12.50 32.74
N ALA A 599 -3.63 12.13 33.09
CA ALA A 599 -2.66 13.03 33.69
C ALA A 599 -2.20 14.15 32.71
N VAL A 600 -2.00 13.82 31.44
CA VAL A 600 -1.63 14.81 30.40
C VAL A 600 -2.80 15.76 30.12
N ALA A 601 -4.03 15.25 30.05
CA ALA A 601 -5.23 16.08 29.87
C ALA A 601 -5.46 17.04 31.04
N LEU A 602 -5.22 16.62 32.26
CA LEU A 602 -5.32 17.48 33.46
C LEU A 602 -4.20 18.52 33.51
N ALA A 603 -2.98 18.21 33.05
CA ALA A 603 -1.89 19.17 32.95
C ALA A 603 -2.14 20.23 31.88
N ALA A 604 -2.71 19.83 30.73
CA ALA A 604 -3.07 20.76 29.65
C ALA A 604 -4.20 21.72 30.06
N THR A 605 -5.22 21.23 30.75
CA THR A 605 -6.30 22.09 31.25
C THR A 605 -5.82 23.03 32.35
N GLY A 606 -4.88 22.61 33.21
CA GLY A 606 -4.24 23.45 34.20
C GLY A 606 -3.41 24.59 33.60
N LEU A 607 -2.71 24.34 32.50
CA LEU A 607 -1.94 25.34 31.76
C LEU A 607 -2.83 26.38 31.07
N VAL A 608 -3.95 25.96 30.49
CA VAL A 608 -4.92 26.88 29.85
C VAL A 608 -5.61 27.76 30.90
N ALA A 609 -5.98 27.21 32.05
CA ALA A 609 -6.55 27.99 33.15
C ALA A 609 -5.56 29.02 33.70
N LYS A 610 -4.26 28.68 33.79
CA LYS A 610 -3.21 29.57 34.24
C LYS A 610 -2.89 30.69 33.23
N ALA A 611 -3.03 30.42 31.94
CA ALA A 611 -2.88 31.44 30.89
C ALA A 611 -4.09 32.39 30.87
N ALA A 612 -5.31 31.87 31.05
CA ALA A 612 -6.53 32.69 31.11
C ALA A 612 -6.57 33.61 32.36
N MET A 613 -5.95 33.21 33.47
CA MET A 613 -5.86 34.05 34.67
C MET A 613 -4.76 35.13 34.59
N ARG A 614 -3.74 34.98 33.73
CA ARG A 614 -2.71 36.01 33.50
C ARG A 614 -3.18 37.14 32.55
N GLY A 615 -4.10 36.86 31.64
CA GLY A 615 -4.63 37.87 30.71
C GLY A 615 -5.72 38.81 31.29
N ARG A 616 -5.95 38.75 32.61
CA ARG A 616 -6.94 39.60 33.30
C ARG A 616 -6.31 40.61 34.30
N ARG A 617 -5.02 40.85 34.22
CA ARG A 617 -4.28 41.77 35.08
C ARG A 617 -3.41 42.78 34.30
N ASP A 618 -3.89 43.19 33.13
CA ASP A 618 -3.43 44.42 32.48
C ASP A 618 -4.60 45.24 32.02
#